data_5fc9fdff15ede9e9f86a92ff9b8d5dfd
#
_entry.id   5fc9fdff15ede9e9f86a92ff9b8d5dfd
#
_cell.length_a   1.000
_cell.length_b   1.000
_cell.length_c   1.000
_cell.angle_alpha   90.00
_cell.angle_beta   90.00
_cell.angle_gamma   90.00
#
_symmetry.space_group_name_H-M   'P 1'
#
loop_
_entity.id
_entity.type
_entity.pdbx_description
1 polymer ?
#
loop_
_entity_poly.entity_id
_entity_poly.type
_entity_poly.pdbx_seq_one_letter_code
_entity_poly.pdbx_strand_id
1 'polypeptide(L)'
;SEGISFVLMLFDERVSDIYARLDAVSQQQLKDLTYEQLFSQTPGKELAKVLVKAIVNRNIASGANVETVADALRRRCGSFCSPDDVVTFKAQEQLQRASEQAHNPPVLRALLAESLRLFEQVAGSLTPANLTTAVEQYISLKYYAGAIQLCLTVAQQKDRGNTALSWVNDGKPANDSRKKAFDERKICYNLIHQVLDKLESDFAGEPELVDGRPTLAATKRMEAYNVVNDSSDEVFHFDLYEWYIEKGWTDRILSIDSPHVITYLQRLAETDFRHAELLCRFYTTRSRFFEAAQVQTNLAKSDLNISLKDRIILLSRAKGNASVNTIGISRQQQQQLNHEASELLEIAHIQDDLLERLVADPRIPEERKAEIEEF
;
A
#
# COMPACT_ATOMS: atom_id res chain seq x y z
N SER A 1 -34.79 -24.73 17.09
CA SER A 1 -34.24 -23.49 16.54
C SER A 1 -32.77 -23.39 16.92
N GLU A 2 -31.99 -22.73 16.08
CA GLU A 2 -30.52 -22.58 16.24
C GLU A 2 -30.12 -21.97 17.59
N GLY A 3 -30.91 -21.03 18.13
CA GLY A 3 -30.65 -20.44 19.43
C GLY A 3 -30.65 -21.47 20.59
N ILE A 4 -31.56 -22.41 20.56
CA ILE A 4 -31.59 -23.50 21.56
C ILE A 4 -30.36 -24.40 21.37
N SER A 5 -30.04 -24.74 20.14
CA SER A 5 -28.86 -25.56 19.82
C SER A 5 -27.55 -24.90 20.26
N PHE A 6 -27.44 -23.56 20.14
CA PHE A 6 -26.30 -22.79 20.63
C PHE A 6 -26.18 -22.83 22.17
N VAL A 7 -27.28 -22.62 22.87
CA VAL A 7 -27.27 -22.68 24.34
C VAL A 7 -26.93 -24.09 24.83
N LEU A 8 -27.51 -25.14 24.20
CA LEU A 8 -27.14 -26.54 24.53
C LEU A 8 -25.66 -26.79 24.28
N MET A 9 -25.10 -26.23 23.19
CA MET A 9 -23.66 -26.34 22.92
C MET A 9 -22.81 -25.62 23.98
N LEU A 10 -23.23 -24.43 24.46
CA LEU A 10 -22.57 -23.76 25.58
C LEU A 10 -22.51 -24.61 26.84
N PHE A 11 -23.61 -25.33 27.14
CA PHE A 11 -23.66 -26.26 28.28
C PHE A 11 -22.78 -27.48 28.05
N ASP A 12 -22.78 -28.09 26.85
CA ASP A 12 -21.91 -29.20 26.49
C ASP A 12 -20.44 -28.84 26.65
N GLU A 13 -20.10 -27.58 26.33
CA GLU A 13 -18.75 -27.03 26.39
C GLU A 13 -18.35 -26.46 27.79
N ARG A 14 -19.16 -26.75 28.83
CA ARG A 14 -18.97 -26.22 30.19
C ARG A 14 -18.89 -24.69 30.24
N VAL A 15 -20.04 -24.08 30.36
CA VAL A 15 -20.19 -22.58 30.38
C VAL A 15 -19.24 -21.90 31.37
N SER A 16 -18.96 -22.54 32.52
CA SER A 16 -18.00 -22.04 33.51
C SER A 16 -16.57 -21.81 32.95
N ASP A 17 -16.11 -22.74 32.12
CA ASP A 17 -14.78 -22.68 31.53
C ASP A 17 -14.73 -21.64 30.42
N ILE A 18 -15.83 -21.45 29.67
CA ILE A 18 -15.97 -20.43 28.66
C ILE A 18 -16.04 -19.05 29.33
N TYR A 19 -16.86 -18.91 30.36
CA TYR A 19 -17.00 -17.69 31.16
C TYR A 19 -15.67 -17.19 31.71
N ALA A 20 -14.85 -18.11 32.26
CA ALA A 20 -13.54 -17.77 32.80
C ALA A 20 -12.54 -17.23 31.75
N ARG A 21 -12.77 -17.50 30.46
CA ARG A 21 -11.94 -17.04 29.34
C ARG A 21 -12.39 -15.72 28.74
N LEU A 22 -13.54 -15.21 29.13
CA LEU A 22 -14.06 -13.93 28.65
C LEU A 22 -13.39 -12.76 29.40
N ASP A 23 -13.30 -11.61 28.72
CA ASP A 23 -12.96 -10.36 29.38
C ASP A 23 -14.07 -9.89 30.34
N ALA A 24 -13.74 -8.99 31.26
CA ALA A 24 -14.64 -8.52 32.30
C ALA A 24 -15.94 -7.88 31.75
N VAL A 25 -15.88 -7.21 30.61
CA VAL A 25 -17.04 -6.58 29.95
C VAL A 25 -17.99 -7.64 29.41
N SER A 26 -17.45 -8.62 28.66
CA SER A 26 -18.21 -9.74 28.13
C SER A 26 -18.80 -10.63 29.24
N GLN A 27 -18.08 -10.83 30.33
CA GLN A 27 -18.59 -11.52 31.52
C GLN A 27 -19.79 -10.82 32.14
N GLN A 28 -19.74 -9.50 32.23
CA GLN A 28 -20.86 -8.72 32.77
C GLN A 28 -22.06 -8.72 31.81
N GLN A 29 -21.81 -8.54 30.52
CA GLN A 29 -22.86 -8.63 29.50
C GLN A 29 -23.58 -9.99 29.51
N LEU A 30 -22.83 -11.09 29.68
CA LEU A 30 -23.41 -12.42 29.75
C LEU A 30 -24.33 -12.63 30.96
N LYS A 31 -24.06 -11.94 32.09
CA LYS A 31 -24.89 -11.96 33.29
C LYS A 31 -26.18 -11.15 33.11
N ASP A 32 -26.11 -10.05 32.39
CA ASP A 32 -27.18 -9.06 32.31
C ASP A 32 -28.16 -9.33 31.14
N LEU A 33 -27.72 -10.10 30.12
CA LEU A 33 -28.54 -10.40 28.94
C LEU A 33 -29.48 -11.58 29.19
N THR A 34 -30.73 -11.39 28.80
CA THR A 34 -31.70 -12.50 28.74
C THR A 34 -31.49 -13.37 27.49
N TYR A 35 -32.03 -14.60 27.51
CA TYR A 35 -31.99 -15.49 26.35
C TYR A 35 -32.58 -14.86 25.10
N GLU A 36 -33.69 -14.12 25.21
CA GLU A 36 -34.30 -13.43 24.09
C GLU A 36 -33.39 -12.33 23.52
N GLN A 37 -32.76 -11.55 24.38
CA GLN A 37 -31.85 -10.47 23.99
C GLN A 37 -30.59 -10.99 23.29
N LEU A 38 -30.08 -12.15 23.70
CA LEU A 38 -28.92 -12.79 23.08
C LEU A 38 -29.10 -13.05 21.59
N PHE A 39 -30.34 -13.35 21.15
CA PHE A 39 -30.65 -13.74 19.77
C PHE A 39 -31.37 -12.67 18.95
N SER A 40 -32.11 -11.76 19.60
CA SER A 40 -32.91 -10.75 18.92
C SER A 40 -32.25 -9.40 18.75
N GLN A 41 -31.28 -9.05 19.62
CA GLN A 41 -30.66 -7.74 19.67
C GLN A 41 -29.20 -7.76 19.18
N THR A 42 -28.74 -6.65 18.61
CA THR A 42 -27.37 -6.52 18.10
C THR A 42 -26.29 -6.79 19.17
N PRO A 43 -26.39 -6.25 20.41
CA PRO A 43 -25.41 -6.56 21.46
C PRO A 43 -25.34 -8.05 21.81
N GLY A 44 -26.48 -8.74 21.78
CA GLY A 44 -26.53 -10.18 22.03
C GLY A 44 -25.84 -10.99 20.93
N LYS A 45 -26.03 -10.60 19.67
CA LYS A 45 -25.37 -11.25 18.52
C LYS A 45 -23.85 -11.06 18.57
N GLU A 46 -23.37 -9.89 18.97
CA GLU A 46 -21.92 -9.66 19.15
C GLU A 46 -21.37 -10.49 20.31
N LEU A 47 -22.08 -10.58 21.43
CA LEU A 47 -21.69 -11.47 22.53
C LEU A 47 -21.71 -12.95 22.11
N ALA A 48 -22.65 -13.38 21.29
CA ALA A 48 -22.70 -14.74 20.75
C ALA A 48 -21.41 -15.05 19.93
N LYS A 49 -20.91 -14.11 19.14
CA LYS A 49 -19.63 -14.26 18.42
C LYS A 49 -18.45 -14.39 19.38
N VAL A 50 -18.42 -13.62 20.46
CA VAL A 50 -17.35 -13.70 21.49
C VAL A 50 -17.39 -15.06 22.18
N LEU A 51 -18.57 -15.58 22.50
CA LEU A 51 -18.76 -16.92 23.08
C LEU A 51 -18.29 -18.02 22.12
N VAL A 52 -18.65 -17.91 20.83
CA VAL A 52 -18.17 -18.85 19.80
C VAL A 52 -16.64 -18.81 19.71
N LYS A 53 -16.04 -17.62 19.70
CA LYS A 53 -14.58 -17.48 19.71
C LYS A 53 -13.95 -18.18 20.91
N ALA A 54 -14.52 -18.02 22.10
CA ALA A 54 -14.02 -18.68 23.31
C ALA A 54 -14.13 -20.22 23.25
N ILE A 55 -15.23 -20.75 22.65
CA ILE A 55 -15.40 -22.19 22.38
C ILE A 55 -14.33 -22.70 21.42
N VAL A 56 -14.13 -22.00 20.30
CA VAL A 56 -13.16 -22.36 19.28
C VAL A 56 -11.76 -22.38 19.89
N ASN A 57 -11.36 -21.32 20.58
CA ASN A 57 -10.04 -21.23 21.21
C ASN A 57 -9.79 -22.35 22.23
N ARG A 58 -10.82 -22.69 23.03
CA ARG A 58 -10.73 -23.81 23.98
C ARG A 58 -10.53 -25.15 23.27
N ASN A 59 -11.32 -25.42 22.23
CA ASN A 59 -11.24 -26.68 21.49
C ASN A 59 -9.91 -26.82 20.74
N ILE A 60 -9.39 -25.73 20.18
CA ILE A 60 -8.06 -25.70 19.54
C ILE A 60 -6.96 -25.93 20.58
N ALA A 61 -7.03 -25.26 21.72
CA ALA A 61 -6.06 -25.45 22.81
C ALA A 61 -6.05 -26.90 23.35
N SER A 62 -7.18 -27.62 23.27
CA SER A 62 -7.28 -29.05 23.60
C SER A 62 -6.88 -29.99 22.46
N GLY A 63 -6.41 -29.49 21.33
CA GLY A 63 -5.92 -30.28 20.20
C GLY A 63 -7.00 -30.73 19.20
N ALA A 64 -8.21 -30.16 19.28
CA ALA A 64 -9.27 -30.49 18.33
C ALA A 64 -8.95 -29.94 16.91
N ASN A 65 -9.35 -30.72 15.88
CA ASN A 65 -9.24 -30.25 14.49
C ASN A 65 -10.25 -29.14 14.24
N VAL A 66 -9.77 -28.03 13.65
CA VAL A 66 -10.58 -26.84 13.32
C VAL A 66 -11.73 -27.15 12.39
N GLU A 67 -11.54 -28.01 11.41
CA GLU A 67 -12.60 -28.43 10.50
C GLU A 67 -13.74 -29.13 11.27
N THR A 68 -13.41 -29.98 12.23
CA THR A 68 -14.39 -30.66 13.07
C THR A 68 -15.16 -29.63 13.93
N VAL A 69 -14.48 -28.64 14.51
CA VAL A 69 -15.11 -27.57 15.29
C VAL A 69 -15.97 -26.69 14.40
N ALA A 70 -15.48 -26.31 13.23
CA ALA A 70 -16.23 -25.52 12.25
C ALA A 70 -17.52 -26.23 11.79
N ASP A 71 -17.43 -27.53 11.50
CA ASP A 71 -18.60 -28.33 11.11
C ASP A 71 -19.60 -28.48 12.24
N ALA A 72 -19.16 -28.67 13.46
CA ALA A 72 -20.05 -28.73 14.64
C ALA A 72 -20.78 -27.39 14.85
N LEU A 73 -20.06 -26.25 14.72
CA LEU A 73 -20.63 -24.92 14.80
C LEU A 73 -21.62 -24.66 13.67
N ARG A 74 -21.27 -25.01 12.43
CA ARG A 74 -22.16 -24.86 11.27
C ARG A 74 -23.47 -25.60 11.44
N ARG A 75 -23.43 -26.81 11.95
CA ARG A 75 -24.62 -27.65 12.15
C ARG A 75 -25.52 -27.16 13.29
N ARG A 76 -24.93 -26.59 14.35
CA ARG A 76 -25.66 -26.22 15.57
C ARG A 76 -26.04 -24.75 15.64
N CYS A 77 -25.23 -23.86 15.02
CA CYS A 77 -25.40 -22.41 15.16
C CYS A 77 -24.84 -21.61 13.94
N GLY A 78 -25.13 -22.10 12.73
CA GLY A 78 -24.61 -21.52 11.50
C GLY A 78 -24.95 -20.05 11.26
N SER A 79 -26.02 -19.53 11.86
CA SER A 79 -26.37 -18.10 11.77
C SER A 79 -25.52 -17.20 12.67
N PHE A 80 -24.80 -17.75 13.64
CA PHE A 80 -23.97 -16.97 14.59
C PHE A 80 -22.47 -17.01 14.25
N CYS A 81 -22.02 -17.97 13.46
CA CYS A 81 -20.64 -18.16 13.12
C CYS A 81 -20.50 -18.80 11.74
N SER A 82 -19.86 -18.10 10.84
CA SER A 82 -19.50 -18.65 9.54
C SER A 82 -18.25 -19.57 9.65
N PRO A 83 -18.02 -20.47 8.68
CA PRO A 83 -16.78 -21.23 8.61
C PRO A 83 -15.54 -20.33 8.60
N ASP A 84 -15.64 -19.18 7.93
CA ASP A 84 -14.56 -18.19 7.82
C ASP A 84 -14.23 -17.54 9.16
N ASP A 85 -15.26 -17.33 10.02
CA ASP A 85 -15.04 -16.84 11.40
C ASP A 85 -14.21 -17.83 12.22
N VAL A 86 -14.44 -19.13 12.07
CA VAL A 86 -13.68 -20.18 12.77
C VAL A 86 -12.22 -20.18 12.32
N VAL A 87 -11.98 -20.06 11.01
CA VAL A 87 -10.62 -19.97 10.47
C VAL A 87 -9.92 -18.69 10.96
N THR A 88 -10.64 -17.57 10.99
CA THR A 88 -10.14 -16.29 11.53
C THR A 88 -9.74 -16.44 13.01
N PHE A 89 -10.57 -17.07 13.82
CA PHE A 89 -10.27 -17.31 15.25
C PHE A 89 -9.04 -18.20 15.42
N LYS A 90 -8.88 -19.24 14.59
CA LYS A 90 -7.70 -20.08 14.63
C LYS A 90 -6.44 -19.29 14.25
N ALA A 91 -6.52 -18.44 13.21
CA ALA A 91 -5.41 -17.58 12.81
C ALA A 91 -4.98 -16.65 13.95
N GLN A 92 -5.95 -16.05 14.65
CA GLN A 92 -5.69 -15.20 15.82
C GLN A 92 -5.09 -16.00 16.99
N GLU A 93 -5.53 -17.23 17.23
CA GLU A 93 -4.96 -18.12 18.25
C GLU A 93 -3.49 -18.44 17.93
N GLN A 94 -3.15 -18.70 16.66
CA GLN A 94 -1.76 -18.92 16.26
C GLN A 94 -0.90 -17.67 16.53
N LEU A 95 -1.43 -16.45 16.29
CA LEU A 95 -0.73 -15.21 16.62
C LEU A 95 -0.53 -15.03 18.13
N GLN A 96 -1.55 -15.34 18.92
CA GLN A 96 -1.41 -15.30 20.39
C GLN A 96 -0.31 -16.24 20.87
N ARG A 97 -0.32 -17.48 20.37
CA ARG A 97 0.73 -18.47 20.68
C ARG A 97 2.11 -18.04 20.19
N ALA A 98 2.19 -17.38 19.02
CA ALA A 98 3.41 -16.81 18.51
C ALA A 98 3.99 -15.74 19.46
N SER A 99 3.12 -14.88 20.02
CA SER A 99 3.51 -13.91 21.02
C SER A 99 4.08 -14.54 22.30
N GLU A 100 3.49 -15.64 22.76
CA GLU A 100 3.96 -16.39 23.94
C GLU A 100 5.27 -17.14 23.66
N GLN A 101 5.53 -17.53 22.42
CA GLN A 101 6.71 -18.28 21.98
C GLN A 101 7.77 -17.41 21.28
N ALA A 102 7.75 -16.09 21.49
CA ALA A 102 8.65 -15.15 20.82
C ALA A 102 10.15 -15.44 21.08
N HIS A 103 10.46 -16.14 22.18
CA HIS A 103 11.82 -16.55 22.56
C HIS A 103 12.33 -17.77 21.77
N ASN A 104 11.47 -18.48 21.00
CA ASN A 104 11.82 -19.68 20.24
C ASN A 104 11.67 -19.42 18.73
N PRO A 105 12.74 -19.00 18.02
CA PRO A 105 12.64 -18.55 16.62
C PRO A 105 12.07 -19.57 15.62
N PRO A 106 12.38 -20.89 15.70
CA PRO A 106 11.78 -21.88 14.80
C PRO A 106 10.28 -22.02 15.00
N VAL A 107 9.83 -22.08 16.26
CA VAL A 107 8.40 -22.20 16.61
C VAL A 107 7.65 -20.92 16.23
N LEU A 108 8.22 -19.76 16.55
CA LEU A 108 7.68 -18.46 16.18
C LEU A 108 7.43 -18.37 14.66
N ARG A 109 8.42 -18.73 13.84
CA ARG A 109 8.29 -18.71 12.37
C ARG A 109 7.17 -19.63 11.88
N ALA A 110 7.08 -20.84 12.43
CA ALA A 110 6.03 -21.78 12.03
C ALA A 110 4.62 -21.27 12.39
N LEU A 111 4.46 -20.70 13.58
CA LEU A 111 3.18 -20.14 14.03
C LEU A 111 2.77 -18.91 13.19
N LEU A 112 3.70 -18.02 12.87
CA LEU A 112 3.47 -16.86 12.03
C LEU A 112 3.08 -17.26 10.60
N ALA A 113 3.79 -18.23 10.02
CA ALA A 113 3.47 -18.74 8.68
C ALA A 113 2.09 -19.40 8.63
N GLU A 114 1.75 -20.22 9.64
CA GLU A 114 0.44 -20.86 9.72
C GLU A 114 -0.69 -19.85 9.94
N SER A 115 -0.47 -18.84 10.79
CA SER A 115 -1.42 -17.73 10.98
C SER A 115 -1.69 -16.99 9.65
N LEU A 116 -0.63 -16.65 8.91
CA LEU A 116 -0.74 -15.97 7.61
C LEU A 116 -1.54 -16.83 6.62
N ARG A 117 -1.19 -18.09 6.48
CA ARG A 117 -1.89 -19.05 5.60
C ARG A 117 -3.38 -19.12 5.90
N LEU A 118 -3.76 -19.15 7.19
CA LEU A 118 -5.17 -19.18 7.60
C LEU A 118 -5.89 -17.88 7.29
N PHE A 119 -5.30 -16.73 7.55
CA PHE A 119 -5.90 -15.43 7.17
C PHE A 119 -6.05 -15.27 5.66
N GLU A 120 -5.09 -15.73 4.87
CA GLU A 120 -5.17 -15.71 3.41
C GLU A 120 -6.33 -16.56 2.87
N GLN A 121 -6.64 -17.70 3.50
CA GLN A 121 -7.80 -18.52 3.12
C GLN A 121 -9.14 -17.77 3.25
N VAL A 122 -9.27 -16.86 4.20
CA VAL A 122 -10.49 -16.09 4.49
C VAL A 122 -10.35 -14.61 4.14
N ALA A 123 -9.35 -14.25 3.35
CA ALA A 123 -9.02 -12.84 3.03
C ALA A 123 -10.22 -12.07 2.44
N GLY A 124 -11.08 -12.73 1.65
CA GLY A 124 -12.26 -12.11 1.05
C GLY A 124 -13.34 -11.71 2.06
N SER A 125 -13.47 -12.45 3.16
CA SER A 125 -14.46 -12.22 4.23
C SER A 125 -13.88 -11.49 5.44
N LEU A 126 -12.57 -11.28 5.49
CA LEU A 126 -11.89 -10.62 6.61
C LEU A 126 -12.38 -9.17 6.77
N THR A 127 -12.82 -8.83 7.98
CA THR A 127 -13.26 -7.47 8.29
C THR A 127 -12.07 -6.52 8.45
N PRO A 128 -12.23 -5.21 8.18
CA PRO A 128 -11.15 -4.24 8.39
C PRO A 128 -10.59 -4.27 9.83
N ALA A 129 -11.45 -4.44 10.83
CA ALA A 129 -11.03 -4.52 12.23
C ALA A 129 -10.14 -5.75 12.51
N ASN A 130 -10.51 -6.93 12.00
CA ASN A 130 -9.71 -8.14 12.15
C ASN A 130 -8.37 -8.04 11.39
N LEU A 131 -8.38 -7.41 10.20
CA LEU A 131 -7.17 -7.17 9.43
C LEU A 131 -6.24 -6.23 10.20
N THR A 132 -6.73 -5.11 10.71
CA THR A 132 -5.92 -4.15 11.49
C THR A 132 -5.30 -4.82 12.71
N THR A 133 -6.10 -5.57 13.49
CA THR A 133 -5.58 -6.30 14.67
C THR A 133 -4.49 -7.30 14.28
N ALA A 134 -4.66 -8.06 13.19
CA ALA A 134 -3.66 -9.00 12.73
C ALA A 134 -2.36 -8.29 12.29
N VAL A 135 -2.46 -7.19 11.56
CA VAL A 135 -1.33 -6.38 11.13
C VAL A 135 -0.55 -5.82 12.32
N GLU A 136 -1.24 -5.25 13.33
CA GLU A 136 -0.61 -4.75 14.55
C GLU A 136 0.14 -5.85 15.31
N GLN A 137 -0.42 -7.06 15.40
CA GLN A 137 0.24 -8.21 16.00
C GLN A 137 1.47 -8.66 15.20
N TYR A 138 1.39 -8.69 13.85
CA TYR A 138 2.56 -9.00 13.02
C TYR A 138 3.67 -7.95 13.18
N ILE A 139 3.33 -6.68 13.25
CA ILE A 139 4.30 -5.61 13.51
C ILE A 139 4.99 -5.83 14.86
N SER A 140 4.23 -6.11 15.93
CA SER A 140 4.77 -6.33 17.27
C SER A 140 5.77 -7.52 17.31
N LEU A 141 5.53 -8.53 16.47
CA LEU A 141 6.39 -9.70 16.30
C LEU A 141 7.48 -9.52 15.21
N LYS A 142 7.63 -8.31 14.68
CA LYS A 142 8.58 -7.95 13.62
C LYS A 142 8.44 -8.82 12.34
N TYR A 143 7.21 -9.22 12.04
CA TYR A 143 6.85 -9.98 10.83
C TYR A 143 6.23 -9.07 9.76
N TYR A 144 6.97 -8.03 9.36
CA TYR A 144 6.52 -6.98 8.43
C TYR A 144 6.13 -7.54 7.05
N ALA A 145 6.94 -8.45 6.51
CA ALA A 145 6.64 -9.09 5.22
C ALA A 145 5.29 -9.81 5.23
N GLY A 146 4.97 -10.55 6.30
CA GLY A 146 3.68 -11.22 6.45
C GLY A 146 2.51 -10.26 6.59
N ALA A 147 2.70 -9.14 7.30
CA ALA A 147 1.69 -8.08 7.41
C ALA A 147 1.36 -7.47 6.04
N ILE A 148 2.39 -7.16 5.24
CA ILE A 148 2.23 -6.61 3.87
C ILE A 148 1.54 -7.64 2.97
N GLN A 149 2.00 -8.90 2.98
CA GLN A 149 1.44 -9.98 2.20
C GLN A 149 -0.06 -10.16 2.48
N LEU A 150 -0.46 -10.16 3.75
CA LEU A 150 -1.86 -10.27 4.13
C LEU A 150 -2.70 -9.11 3.58
N CYS A 151 -2.21 -7.87 3.71
CA CYS A 151 -2.92 -6.68 3.20
C CYS A 151 -3.09 -6.75 1.68
N LEU A 152 -2.07 -7.15 0.92
CA LEU A 152 -2.14 -7.30 -0.54
C LEU A 152 -3.13 -8.40 -0.93
N THR A 153 -3.10 -9.54 -0.24
CA THR A 153 -4.04 -10.64 -0.49
C THR A 153 -5.49 -10.22 -0.21
N VAL A 154 -5.75 -9.49 0.89
CA VAL A 154 -7.09 -8.96 1.20
C VAL A 154 -7.54 -7.96 0.15
N ALA A 155 -6.68 -7.01 -0.25
CA ALA A 155 -7.00 -6.03 -1.30
C ALA A 155 -7.42 -6.70 -2.60
N GLN A 156 -6.67 -7.71 -3.05
CA GLN A 156 -6.97 -8.48 -4.26
C GLN A 156 -8.29 -9.28 -4.12
N GLN A 157 -8.53 -9.91 -2.98
CA GLN A 157 -9.75 -10.70 -2.76
C GLN A 157 -11.01 -9.83 -2.65
N LYS A 158 -10.91 -8.59 -2.17
CA LYS A 158 -12.02 -7.62 -2.11
C LYS A 158 -12.40 -7.09 -3.49
N ASP A 159 -11.48 -7.06 -4.45
CA ASP A 159 -11.72 -6.57 -5.81
C ASP A 159 -11.15 -7.53 -6.86
N ARG A 160 -11.68 -8.76 -6.90
CA ARG A 160 -11.26 -9.81 -7.86
C ARG A 160 -11.44 -9.42 -9.32
N GLY A 161 -12.37 -8.51 -9.59
CA GLY A 161 -12.66 -8.01 -10.93
C GLY A 161 -11.74 -6.87 -11.40
N ASN A 162 -10.77 -6.43 -10.59
CA ASN A 162 -9.88 -5.30 -10.88
C ASN A 162 -10.63 -4.01 -11.27
N THR A 163 -11.80 -3.81 -10.67
CA THR A 163 -12.67 -2.65 -10.94
C THR A 163 -12.03 -1.34 -10.49
N ALA A 164 -11.23 -1.37 -9.42
CA ALA A 164 -10.44 -0.23 -8.96
C ALA A 164 -9.43 0.23 -10.02
N LEU A 165 -8.73 -0.69 -10.69
CA LEU A 165 -7.80 -0.36 -11.75
C LEU A 165 -8.49 0.30 -12.94
N SER A 166 -9.64 -0.24 -13.36
CA SER A 166 -10.46 0.35 -14.42
C SER A 166 -10.89 1.79 -14.06
N TRP A 167 -11.31 2.03 -12.81
CA TRP A 167 -11.68 3.36 -12.34
C TRP A 167 -10.50 4.35 -12.35
N VAL A 168 -9.31 3.89 -11.94
CA VAL A 168 -8.08 4.70 -11.97
C VAL A 168 -7.67 5.03 -13.40
N ASN A 169 -7.78 4.06 -14.33
CA ASN A 169 -7.44 4.25 -15.74
C ASN A 169 -8.38 5.22 -16.46
N ASP A 170 -9.65 5.25 -16.06
CA ASP A 170 -10.65 6.19 -16.61
C ASP A 170 -10.58 7.61 -15.99
N GLY A 171 -9.52 7.92 -15.23
CA GLY A 171 -9.31 9.27 -14.66
C GLY A 171 -10.06 9.54 -13.35
N LYS A 172 -10.44 8.51 -12.61
CA LYS A 172 -11.08 8.60 -11.27
C LYS A 172 -12.39 9.41 -11.25
N PRO A 173 -13.39 9.08 -12.08
CA PRO A 173 -14.64 9.83 -12.11
C PRO A 173 -15.35 9.84 -10.75
N ALA A 174 -15.84 11.04 -10.33
CA ALA A 174 -16.32 11.26 -8.96
C ALA A 174 -17.56 10.44 -8.58
N ASN A 175 -18.49 10.24 -9.52
CA ASN A 175 -19.78 9.57 -9.28
C ASN A 175 -19.82 8.15 -9.90
N ASP A 176 -18.81 7.34 -9.65
CA ASP A 176 -18.69 6.01 -10.21
C ASP A 176 -18.74 4.94 -9.10
N SER A 177 -19.54 3.91 -9.31
CA SER A 177 -19.69 2.80 -8.34
C SER A 177 -18.38 2.03 -8.10
N ARG A 178 -17.45 2.04 -9.07
CA ARG A 178 -16.13 1.42 -8.98
C ARG A 178 -15.23 2.07 -7.93
N LYS A 179 -15.51 3.32 -7.55
CA LYS A 179 -14.81 4.02 -6.47
C LYS A 179 -14.84 3.22 -5.16
N LYS A 180 -15.96 2.53 -4.87
CA LYS A 180 -16.06 1.70 -3.66
C LYS A 180 -14.97 0.63 -3.59
N ALA A 181 -14.70 -0.05 -4.70
CA ALA A 181 -13.64 -1.06 -4.75
C ALA A 181 -12.25 -0.45 -4.51
N PHE A 182 -12.00 0.75 -5.04
CA PHE A 182 -10.79 1.49 -4.76
C PHE A 182 -10.66 1.87 -3.28
N ASP A 183 -11.73 2.39 -2.67
CA ASP A 183 -11.76 2.78 -1.26
C ASP A 183 -11.50 1.56 -0.34
N GLU A 184 -12.06 0.40 -0.66
CA GLU A 184 -11.81 -0.85 0.07
C GLU A 184 -10.34 -1.31 -0.05
N ARG A 185 -9.72 -1.24 -1.24
CA ARG A 185 -8.29 -1.50 -1.41
C ARG A 185 -7.42 -0.49 -0.66
N LYS A 186 -7.80 0.80 -0.68
CA LYS A 186 -7.05 1.87 -0.02
C LYS A 186 -6.92 1.66 1.49
N ILE A 187 -7.88 1.03 2.13
CA ILE A 187 -7.77 0.64 3.55
C ILE A 187 -6.58 -0.30 3.75
N CYS A 188 -6.42 -1.29 2.87
CA CYS A 188 -5.29 -2.23 2.93
C CYS A 188 -3.96 -1.53 2.63
N TYR A 189 -3.92 -0.64 1.65
CA TYR A 189 -2.71 0.10 1.29
C TYR A 189 -2.25 1.04 2.41
N ASN A 190 -3.18 1.71 3.08
CA ASN A 190 -2.87 2.54 4.25
C ASN A 190 -2.25 1.73 5.40
N LEU A 191 -2.70 0.48 5.61
CA LEU A 191 -2.06 -0.41 6.57
C LEU A 191 -0.64 -0.80 6.13
N ILE A 192 -0.40 -1.02 4.83
CA ILE A 192 0.96 -1.29 4.32
C ILE A 192 1.87 -0.08 4.56
N HIS A 193 1.38 1.16 4.32
CA HIS A 193 2.14 2.37 4.61
C HIS A 193 2.52 2.45 6.09
N GLN A 194 1.59 2.11 7.00
CA GLN A 194 1.89 2.06 8.45
C GLN A 194 2.94 0.98 8.79
N VAL A 195 2.86 -0.19 8.14
CA VAL A 195 3.87 -1.25 8.32
C VAL A 195 5.25 -0.78 7.88
N LEU A 196 5.34 -0.12 6.71
CA LEU A 196 6.61 0.41 6.18
C LEU A 196 7.16 1.56 7.04
N ASP A 197 6.31 2.50 7.50
CA ASP A 197 6.71 3.56 8.43
C ASP A 197 7.26 2.97 9.73
N LYS A 198 6.60 1.94 10.25
CA LYS A 198 7.01 1.27 11.49
C LYS A 198 8.31 0.50 11.30
N LEU A 199 8.47 -0.20 10.19
CA LEU A 199 9.72 -0.89 9.83
C LEU A 199 10.90 0.09 9.81
N GLU A 200 10.75 1.22 9.14
CA GLU A 200 11.84 2.21 9.06
C GLU A 200 12.13 2.88 10.40
N SER A 201 11.08 3.13 11.20
CA SER A 201 11.22 3.68 12.55
C SER A 201 11.89 2.70 13.51
N ASP A 202 11.51 1.42 13.47
CA ASP A 202 12.05 0.40 14.39
C ASP A 202 13.53 0.11 14.17
N PHE A 203 14.03 0.36 12.96
CA PHE A 203 15.42 0.14 12.56
C PHE A 203 16.14 1.43 12.13
N ALA A 204 15.63 2.59 12.57
CA ALA A 204 16.23 3.88 12.23
C ALA A 204 17.69 3.96 12.75
N GLY A 205 18.61 4.29 11.83
CA GLY A 205 20.04 4.43 12.17
C GLY A 205 20.80 3.11 12.31
N GLU A 206 20.16 1.96 12.20
CA GLU A 206 20.88 0.68 12.16
C GLU A 206 21.59 0.50 10.81
N PRO A 207 22.87 0.09 10.79
CA PRO A 207 23.62 -0.17 9.56
C PRO A 207 23.04 -1.39 8.85
N GLU A 208 23.15 -1.43 7.53
CA GLU A 208 22.71 -2.61 6.74
C GLU A 208 23.68 -3.78 6.87
N LEU A 209 24.98 -3.50 7.02
CA LEU A 209 26.03 -4.51 7.12
C LEU A 209 26.87 -4.29 8.37
N VAL A 210 27.19 -5.37 9.07
CA VAL A 210 28.19 -5.43 10.14
C VAL A 210 29.15 -6.59 9.83
N ASP A 211 30.44 -6.30 9.77
CA ASP A 211 31.48 -7.26 9.38
C ASP A 211 31.18 -7.99 8.05
N GLY A 212 30.59 -7.28 7.08
CA GLY A 212 30.24 -7.82 5.77
C GLY A 212 29.01 -8.74 5.76
N ARG A 213 28.28 -8.85 6.88
CA ARG A 213 27.06 -9.65 6.99
C ARG A 213 25.83 -8.74 7.13
N PRO A 214 24.70 -9.11 6.48
CA PRO A 214 23.44 -8.37 6.66
C PRO A 214 23.00 -8.37 8.12
N THR A 215 22.59 -7.22 8.60
CA THR A 215 22.00 -7.08 9.94
C THR A 215 20.55 -7.58 9.95
N LEU A 216 19.96 -7.68 11.15
CA LEU A 216 18.55 -7.99 11.28
C LEU A 216 17.69 -6.91 10.57
N ALA A 217 18.07 -5.64 10.68
CA ALA A 217 17.42 -4.53 10.01
C ALA A 217 17.43 -4.70 8.48
N ALA A 218 18.61 -4.96 7.89
CA ALA A 218 18.73 -5.22 6.46
C ALA A 218 17.90 -6.42 6.00
N THR A 219 17.90 -7.51 6.78
CA THR A 219 17.11 -8.70 6.47
C THR A 219 15.61 -8.39 6.49
N LYS A 220 15.12 -7.67 7.51
CA LYS A 220 13.70 -7.31 7.63
C LYS A 220 13.24 -6.33 6.55
N ARG A 221 14.08 -5.35 6.22
CA ARG A 221 13.83 -4.46 5.07
C ARG A 221 13.76 -5.25 3.77
N MET A 222 14.73 -6.10 3.50
CA MET A 222 14.76 -6.92 2.29
C MET A 222 13.51 -7.81 2.19
N GLU A 223 13.14 -8.53 3.25
CA GLU A 223 11.93 -9.36 3.28
C GLU A 223 10.66 -8.55 2.94
N ALA A 224 10.48 -7.39 3.57
CA ALA A 224 9.31 -6.53 3.39
C ALA A 224 9.26 -5.90 1.99
N TYR A 225 10.36 -5.31 1.52
CA TYR A 225 10.40 -4.66 0.20
C TYR A 225 10.37 -5.66 -0.96
N ASN A 226 10.82 -6.90 -0.79
CA ASN A 226 10.62 -7.94 -1.79
C ASN A 226 9.12 -8.22 -1.99
N VAL A 227 8.35 -8.37 -0.92
CA VAL A 227 6.89 -8.57 -1.03
C VAL A 227 6.21 -7.37 -1.70
N VAL A 228 6.63 -6.15 -1.36
CA VAL A 228 6.13 -4.92 -2.01
C VAL A 228 6.42 -4.91 -3.51
N ASN A 229 7.66 -5.16 -3.89
CA ASN A 229 8.12 -5.04 -5.28
C ASN A 229 7.61 -6.19 -6.17
N ASP A 230 7.41 -7.40 -5.59
CA ASP A 230 6.92 -8.58 -6.31
C ASP A 230 5.39 -8.54 -6.52
N SER A 231 4.70 -7.58 -5.91
CA SER A 231 3.25 -7.42 -6.08
C SER A 231 2.89 -7.12 -7.53
N SER A 232 1.88 -7.82 -8.07
CA SER A 232 1.30 -7.55 -9.38
C SER A 232 0.16 -6.51 -9.35
N ASP A 233 -0.15 -5.95 -8.19
CA ASP A 233 -1.22 -4.97 -8.02
C ASP A 233 -0.77 -3.57 -8.48
N GLU A 234 -1.15 -3.21 -9.71
CA GLU A 234 -0.80 -1.93 -10.32
C GLU A 234 -1.38 -0.73 -9.54
N VAL A 235 -2.60 -0.87 -9.00
CA VAL A 235 -3.23 0.19 -8.19
C VAL A 235 -2.44 0.41 -6.90
N PHE A 236 -1.97 -0.66 -6.27
CA PHE A 236 -1.09 -0.58 -5.11
C PHE A 236 0.21 0.14 -5.44
N HIS A 237 0.86 -0.20 -6.54
CA HIS A 237 2.10 0.45 -6.94
C HIS A 237 1.92 1.96 -7.18
N PHE A 238 0.82 2.37 -7.82
CA PHE A 238 0.53 3.79 -8.02
C PHE A 238 0.33 4.52 -6.70
N ASP A 239 -0.41 3.92 -5.76
CA ASP A 239 -0.61 4.45 -4.43
C ASP A 239 0.68 4.53 -3.60
N LEU A 240 1.53 3.51 -3.71
CA LEU A 240 2.83 3.45 -3.04
C LEU A 240 3.79 4.53 -3.55
N TYR A 241 3.85 4.73 -4.87
CA TYR A 241 4.76 5.73 -5.45
C TYR A 241 4.33 7.16 -5.11
N GLU A 242 3.02 7.43 -5.08
CA GLU A 242 2.48 8.69 -4.59
C GLU A 242 2.89 8.93 -3.13
N TRP A 243 2.71 7.93 -2.29
CA TRP A 243 3.12 8.00 -0.89
C TRP A 243 4.64 8.19 -0.72
N TYR A 244 5.48 7.56 -1.55
CA TYR A 244 6.92 7.81 -1.54
C TYR A 244 7.27 9.26 -1.91
N ILE A 245 6.57 9.85 -2.87
CA ILE A 245 6.75 11.25 -3.26
C ILE A 245 6.35 12.18 -2.12
N GLU A 246 5.21 11.94 -1.48
CA GLU A 246 4.73 12.70 -0.32
C GLU A 246 5.72 12.66 0.86
N LYS A 247 6.37 11.51 1.07
CA LYS A 247 7.41 11.32 2.10
C LYS A 247 8.78 11.89 1.72
N GLY A 248 8.96 12.31 0.48
CA GLY A 248 10.28 12.74 -0.03
C GLY A 248 11.24 11.58 -0.32
N TRP A 249 10.75 10.35 -0.39
CA TRP A 249 11.56 9.14 -0.64
C TRP A 249 11.72 8.85 -2.14
N THR A 250 11.93 9.89 -2.93
CA THR A 250 12.05 9.79 -4.39
C THR A 250 13.19 8.88 -4.85
N ASP A 251 14.28 8.80 -4.09
CA ASP A 251 15.42 7.93 -4.42
C ASP A 251 15.05 6.44 -4.39
N ARG A 252 14.04 6.06 -3.59
CA ARG A 252 13.49 4.70 -3.62
C ARG A 252 12.82 4.39 -4.96
N ILE A 253 12.03 5.32 -5.50
CA ILE A 253 11.40 5.17 -6.82
C ILE A 253 12.48 5.00 -7.90
N LEU A 254 13.56 5.77 -7.81
CA LEU A 254 14.67 5.68 -8.76
C LEU A 254 15.43 4.35 -8.70
N SER A 255 15.39 3.65 -7.57
CA SER A 255 16.04 2.34 -7.38
C SER A 255 15.19 1.14 -7.80
N ILE A 256 13.87 1.30 -7.93
CA ILE A 256 12.95 0.21 -8.28
C ILE A 256 13.10 -0.14 -9.76
N ASP A 257 13.34 -1.43 -10.06
CA ASP A 257 13.34 -1.97 -11.42
C ASP A 257 11.98 -2.66 -11.69
N SER A 258 10.98 -1.85 -12.03
CA SER A 258 9.63 -2.33 -12.31
C SER A 258 8.99 -1.52 -13.44
N PRO A 259 8.26 -2.17 -14.37
CA PRO A 259 7.51 -1.48 -15.41
C PRO A 259 6.43 -0.55 -14.86
N HIS A 260 5.92 -0.81 -13.67
CA HIS A 260 4.89 0.03 -13.01
C HIS A 260 5.39 1.44 -12.72
N VAL A 261 6.69 1.62 -12.39
CA VAL A 261 7.28 2.95 -12.17
C VAL A 261 7.21 3.80 -13.43
N ILE A 262 7.59 3.23 -14.58
CA ILE A 262 7.57 3.96 -15.86
C ILE A 262 6.12 4.34 -16.22
N THR A 263 5.19 3.38 -16.14
CA THR A 263 3.77 3.61 -16.44
C THR A 263 3.18 4.70 -15.54
N TYR A 264 3.49 4.65 -14.23
CA TYR A 264 3.03 5.64 -13.27
C TYR A 264 3.57 7.04 -13.60
N LEU A 265 4.88 7.16 -13.78
CA LEU A 265 5.53 8.45 -14.04
C LEU A 265 5.13 9.03 -15.39
N GLN A 266 5.04 8.22 -16.46
CA GLN A 266 4.60 8.68 -17.78
C GLN A 266 3.18 9.23 -17.74
N ARG A 267 2.27 8.55 -17.04
CA ARG A 267 0.88 8.97 -16.92
C ARG A 267 0.71 10.36 -16.28
N LEU A 268 1.54 10.67 -15.29
CA LEU A 268 1.44 11.92 -14.52
C LEU A 268 2.37 13.02 -15.05
N ALA A 269 3.41 12.67 -15.80
CA ALA A 269 4.37 13.61 -16.36
C ALA A 269 3.74 14.63 -17.34
N GLU A 270 2.60 14.31 -17.93
CA GLU A 270 1.89 15.21 -18.84
C GLU A 270 1.17 16.36 -18.10
N THR A 271 0.86 16.15 -16.83
CA THR A 271 0.02 17.08 -16.03
C THR A 271 0.72 17.66 -14.81
N ASP A 272 1.84 17.09 -14.39
CA ASP A 272 2.59 17.53 -13.20
C ASP A 272 4.10 17.59 -13.48
N PHE A 273 4.65 18.78 -13.32
CA PHE A 273 6.08 19.05 -13.49
C PHE A 273 6.99 18.15 -12.62
N ARG A 274 6.60 17.91 -11.36
CA ARG A 274 7.42 17.08 -10.43
C ARG A 274 7.53 15.64 -10.90
N HIS A 275 6.45 15.07 -11.42
CA HIS A 275 6.46 13.72 -11.98
C HIS A 275 7.28 13.64 -13.27
N ALA A 276 7.21 14.67 -14.12
CA ALA A 276 8.02 14.76 -15.33
C ALA A 276 9.52 14.86 -15.00
N GLU A 277 9.89 15.67 -14.02
CA GLU A 277 11.28 15.78 -13.57
C GLU A 277 11.77 14.44 -12.98
N LEU A 278 10.94 13.76 -12.18
CA LEU A 278 11.28 12.46 -11.63
C LEU A 278 11.43 11.39 -12.72
N LEU A 279 10.59 11.44 -13.76
CA LEU A 279 10.70 10.57 -14.94
C LEU A 279 12.03 10.81 -15.69
N CYS A 280 12.43 12.08 -15.87
CA CYS A 280 13.72 12.41 -16.46
C CYS A 280 14.89 11.85 -15.65
N ARG A 281 14.84 11.99 -14.32
CA ARG A 281 15.86 11.43 -13.42
C ARG A 281 15.87 9.89 -13.51
N PHE A 282 14.70 9.26 -13.56
CA PHE A 282 14.57 7.81 -13.71
C PHE A 282 15.22 7.31 -15.00
N TYR A 283 15.01 8.00 -16.12
CA TYR A 283 15.65 7.65 -17.39
C TYR A 283 17.16 7.91 -17.38
N THR A 284 17.62 9.04 -16.86
CA THR A 284 19.06 9.35 -16.82
C THR A 284 19.84 8.40 -15.93
N THR A 285 19.32 8.00 -14.77
CA THR A 285 19.97 7.01 -13.89
C THR A 285 20.13 5.63 -14.56
N ARG A 286 19.32 5.34 -15.58
CA ARG A 286 19.37 4.11 -16.37
C ARG A 286 20.04 4.28 -17.73
N SER A 287 20.75 5.39 -17.93
CA SER A 287 21.43 5.72 -19.20
C SER A 287 20.47 5.80 -20.41
N ARG A 288 19.17 6.03 -20.17
CA ARG A 288 18.15 6.22 -21.19
C ARG A 288 18.04 7.70 -21.57
N PHE A 289 19.14 8.26 -22.08
CA PHE A 289 19.29 9.69 -22.31
C PHE A 289 18.36 10.22 -23.40
N PHE A 290 18.07 9.43 -24.43
CA PHE A 290 17.16 9.83 -25.51
C PHE A 290 15.75 10.06 -24.98
N GLU A 291 15.22 9.14 -24.18
CA GLU A 291 13.89 9.26 -23.58
C GLU A 291 13.85 10.42 -22.56
N ALA A 292 14.91 10.64 -21.81
CA ALA A 292 15.01 11.80 -20.93
C ALA A 292 14.94 13.11 -21.73
N ALA A 293 15.65 13.20 -22.85
CA ALA A 293 15.62 14.36 -23.73
C ALA A 293 14.22 14.60 -24.32
N GLN A 294 13.53 13.53 -24.72
CA GLN A 294 12.14 13.63 -25.23
C GLN A 294 11.19 14.22 -24.18
N VAL A 295 11.25 13.71 -22.94
CA VAL A 295 10.39 14.20 -21.85
C VAL A 295 10.70 15.67 -21.56
N GLN A 296 11.98 16.06 -21.48
CA GLN A 296 12.40 17.44 -21.22
C GLN A 296 11.97 18.40 -22.33
N THR A 297 12.11 18.00 -23.60
CA THR A 297 11.67 18.80 -24.75
C THR A 297 10.16 18.96 -24.77
N ASN A 298 9.39 17.89 -24.51
CA ASN A 298 7.93 17.95 -24.44
C ASN A 298 7.44 18.79 -23.28
N LEU A 299 8.11 18.68 -22.13
CA LEU A 299 7.80 19.49 -20.94
C LEU A 299 8.04 20.98 -21.19
N ALA A 300 9.13 21.32 -21.86
CA ALA A 300 9.42 22.71 -22.24
C ALA A 300 8.40 23.31 -23.23
N LYS A 301 7.74 22.46 -24.03
CA LYS A 301 6.67 22.86 -24.98
C LYS A 301 5.28 22.83 -24.34
N SER A 302 5.12 22.26 -23.17
CA SER A 302 3.80 22.07 -22.54
C SER A 302 3.20 23.41 -22.07
N ASP A 303 1.86 23.40 -21.88
CA ASP A 303 1.11 24.51 -21.32
C ASP A 303 1.17 24.54 -19.78
N LEU A 304 2.05 23.75 -19.17
CA LEU A 304 2.27 23.78 -17.73
C LEU A 304 2.86 25.14 -17.33
N ASN A 305 2.47 25.61 -16.14
CA ASN A 305 3.02 26.84 -15.59
C ASN A 305 4.49 26.67 -15.15
N ILE A 306 5.40 26.75 -16.15
CA ILE A 306 6.83 26.61 -16.00
C ILE A 306 7.47 27.94 -16.40
N SER A 307 8.30 28.52 -15.53
CA SER A 307 9.00 29.77 -15.83
C SER A 307 9.89 29.67 -17.08
N LEU A 308 10.12 30.78 -17.79
CA LEU A 308 11.02 30.79 -18.94
C LEU A 308 12.43 30.32 -18.56
N LYS A 309 12.93 30.67 -17.38
CA LYS A 309 14.23 30.23 -16.86
C LYS A 309 14.28 28.70 -16.68
N ASP A 310 13.21 28.11 -16.16
CA ASP A 310 13.11 26.64 -16.01
C ASP A 310 13.01 25.95 -17.38
N ARG A 311 12.28 26.55 -18.35
CA ARG A 311 12.25 26.06 -19.76
C ARG A 311 13.64 26.06 -20.39
N ILE A 312 14.43 27.11 -20.20
CA ILE A 312 15.82 27.20 -20.66
C ILE A 312 16.67 26.10 -20.04
N ILE A 313 16.55 25.85 -18.73
CA ILE A 313 17.26 24.79 -18.03
C ILE A 313 16.86 23.41 -18.60
N LEU A 314 15.56 23.16 -18.78
CA LEU A 314 15.06 21.92 -19.36
C LEU A 314 15.61 21.67 -20.77
N LEU A 315 15.55 22.67 -21.63
CA LEU A 315 16.03 22.58 -23.02
C LEU A 315 17.55 22.41 -23.10
N SER A 316 18.31 23.08 -22.21
CA SER A 316 19.75 22.88 -22.10
C SER A 316 20.10 21.44 -21.71
N ARG A 317 19.37 20.87 -20.73
CA ARG A 317 19.51 19.46 -20.34
C ARG A 317 19.08 18.52 -21.47
N ALA A 318 17.98 18.82 -22.16
CA ALA A 318 17.48 18.04 -23.30
C ALA A 318 18.51 17.94 -24.42
N LYS A 319 19.13 19.08 -24.79
CA LYS A 319 20.21 19.14 -25.77
C LYS A 319 21.42 18.29 -25.34
N GLY A 320 21.82 18.40 -24.08
CA GLY A 320 22.92 17.58 -23.51
C GLY A 320 22.60 16.09 -23.60
N ASN A 321 21.43 15.67 -23.16
CA ASN A 321 20.99 14.28 -23.21
C ASN A 321 20.83 13.75 -24.64
N ALA A 322 20.27 14.55 -25.56
CA ALA A 322 20.13 14.19 -26.96
C ALA A 322 21.49 14.05 -27.70
N SER A 323 22.55 14.63 -27.17
CA SER A 323 23.90 14.51 -27.73
C SER A 323 24.59 13.19 -27.39
N VAL A 324 24.08 12.45 -26.40
CA VAL A 324 24.65 11.17 -25.95
C VAL A 324 24.18 10.04 -26.89
N ASN A 325 25.09 9.28 -27.46
CA ASN A 325 24.75 8.13 -28.28
C ASN A 325 24.03 7.07 -27.44
N THR A 326 22.78 6.76 -27.82
CA THR A 326 21.95 5.76 -27.13
C THR A 326 21.80 4.51 -28.02
N ILE A 327 22.08 3.35 -27.45
CA ILE A 327 21.93 2.06 -28.16
C ILE A 327 20.46 1.83 -28.52
N GLY A 328 20.20 1.42 -29.76
CA GLY A 328 18.85 1.14 -30.24
C GLY A 328 18.11 2.34 -30.84
N ILE A 329 18.66 3.55 -30.76
CA ILE A 329 18.11 4.76 -31.35
C ILE A 329 18.84 5.09 -32.65
N SER A 330 18.11 5.38 -33.74
CA SER A 330 18.74 5.76 -34.99
C SER A 330 19.42 7.12 -34.89
N ARG A 331 20.53 7.29 -35.62
CA ARG A 331 21.23 8.59 -35.69
C ARG A 331 20.30 9.73 -36.15
N GLN A 332 19.39 9.44 -37.05
CA GLN A 332 18.45 10.42 -37.57
C GLN A 332 17.51 10.92 -36.49
N GLN A 333 16.92 10.01 -35.69
CA GLN A 333 16.04 10.38 -34.58
C GLN A 333 16.77 11.21 -33.53
N GLN A 334 18.00 10.82 -33.21
CA GLN A 334 18.82 11.53 -32.25
C GLN A 334 19.19 12.94 -32.73
N GLN A 335 19.59 13.08 -33.99
CA GLN A 335 19.90 14.37 -34.59
C GLN A 335 18.66 15.27 -34.66
N GLN A 336 17.51 14.73 -35.00
CA GLN A 336 16.25 15.47 -35.05
C GLN A 336 15.86 16.02 -33.68
N LEU A 337 15.93 15.20 -32.64
CA LEU A 337 15.62 15.66 -31.26
C LEU A 337 16.63 16.71 -30.76
N ASN A 338 17.91 16.51 -31.06
CA ASN A 338 18.96 17.48 -30.70
C ASN A 338 18.75 18.83 -31.41
N HIS A 339 18.39 18.80 -32.70
CA HIS A 339 18.09 19.99 -33.48
C HIS A 339 16.87 20.73 -32.91
N GLU A 340 15.78 20.00 -32.66
CA GLU A 340 14.56 20.56 -32.06
C GLU A 340 14.84 21.23 -30.70
N ALA A 341 15.55 20.53 -29.80
CA ALA A 341 15.91 21.07 -28.49
C ALA A 341 16.81 22.31 -28.62
N SER A 342 17.72 22.34 -29.60
CA SER A 342 18.61 23.47 -29.85
C SER A 342 17.86 24.70 -30.38
N GLU A 343 16.93 24.53 -31.33
CA GLU A 343 16.10 25.62 -31.87
C GLU A 343 15.21 26.22 -30.78
N LEU A 344 14.54 25.37 -29.97
CA LEU A 344 13.72 25.84 -28.88
C LEU A 344 14.53 26.58 -27.82
N LEU A 345 15.75 26.13 -27.53
CA LEU A 345 16.65 26.78 -26.59
C LEU A 345 17.08 28.17 -27.09
N GLU A 346 17.40 28.31 -28.37
CA GLU A 346 17.70 29.61 -28.99
C GLU A 346 16.54 30.58 -28.91
N ILE A 347 15.31 30.10 -29.21
CA ILE A 347 14.09 30.92 -29.08
C ILE A 347 13.90 31.35 -27.63
N ALA A 348 14.05 30.44 -26.67
CA ALA A 348 13.90 30.75 -25.25
C ALA A 348 14.94 31.79 -24.76
N HIS A 349 16.18 31.72 -25.22
CA HIS A 349 17.20 32.75 -24.91
C HIS A 349 16.86 34.10 -25.51
N ILE A 350 16.35 34.15 -26.75
CA ILE A 350 15.92 35.40 -27.37
C ILE A 350 14.74 36.02 -26.57
N GLN A 351 13.81 35.19 -26.09
CA GLN A 351 12.71 35.64 -25.23
C GLN A 351 13.23 36.22 -23.91
N ASP A 352 14.17 35.53 -23.27
CA ASP A 352 14.79 36.00 -22.01
C ASP A 352 15.52 37.34 -22.19
N ASP A 353 16.37 37.47 -23.23
CA ASP A 353 17.00 38.73 -23.57
C ASP A 353 16.01 39.88 -23.85
N LEU A 354 14.89 39.57 -24.51
CA LEU A 354 13.84 40.58 -24.77
C LEU A 354 13.13 40.99 -23.47
N LEU A 355 12.81 40.04 -22.60
CA LEU A 355 12.20 40.33 -21.31
C LEU A 355 13.11 41.17 -20.42
N GLU A 356 14.40 40.84 -20.33
CA GLU A 356 15.38 41.63 -19.57
C GLU A 356 15.47 43.10 -20.10
N ARG A 357 15.48 43.27 -21.42
CA ARG A 357 15.48 44.58 -22.01
C ARG A 357 14.20 45.37 -21.75
N LEU A 358 13.04 44.73 -21.78
CA LEU A 358 11.75 45.36 -21.49
C LEU A 358 11.65 45.80 -20.02
N VAL A 359 12.09 44.94 -19.08
CA VAL A 359 12.14 45.26 -17.65
C VAL A 359 13.12 46.42 -17.37
N ALA A 360 14.23 46.47 -18.08
CA ALA A 360 15.24 47.56 -17.95
C ALA A 360 14.81 48.88 -18.62
N ASP A 361 13.77 48.91 -19.49
CA ASP A 361 13.35 50.12 -20.21
C ASP A 361 12.65 51.11 -19.27
N PRO A 362 13.17 52.34 -19.08
CA PRO A 362 12.55 53.33 -18.19
C PRO A 362 11.21 53.87 -18.69
N ARG A 363 10.85 53.60 -19.94
CA ARG A 363 9.58 54.01 -20.53
C ARG A 363 8.43 53.11 -20.16
N ILE A 364 8.69 51.93 -19.62
CA ILE A 364 7.68 50.97 -19.19
C ILE A 364 7.32 51.22 -17.72
N PRO A 365 6.02 51.43 -17.38
CA PRO A 365 5.58 51.61 -16.01
C PRO A 365 5.88 50.38 -15.15
N GLU A 366 6.24 50.61 -13.87
CA GLU A 366 6.57 49.52 -12.93
C GLU A 366 5.46 48.47 -12.79
N GLU A 367 4.19 48.86 -12.86
CA GLU A 367 3.04 47.95 -12.85
C GLU A 367 3.08 46.94 -14.02
N ARG A 368 3.48 47.40 -15.20
CA ARG A 368 3.64 46.52 -16.38
C ARG A 368 4.91 45.69 -16.36
N LYS A 369 5.96 46.16 -15.68
CA LYS A 369 7.18 45.34 -15.50
C LYS A 369 6.90 44.12 -14.66
N ALA A 370 6.09 44.25 -13.59
CA ALA A 370 5.67 43.12 -12.77
C ALA A 370 4.88 42.08 -13.59
N GLU A 371 3.98 42.50 -14.49
CA GLU A 371 3.29 41.59 -15.40
C GLU A 371 4.23 40.87 -16.38
N ILE A 372 5.33 41.51 -16.80
CA ILE A 372 6.34 40.94 -17.70
C ILE A 372 7.22 39.93 -16.95
N GLU A 373 7.50 40.16 -15.67
CA GLU A 373 8.28 39.23 -14.84
C GLU A 373 7.51 37.96 -14.46
N GLU A 374 6.17 37.98 -14.48
CA GLU A 374 5.32 36.82 -14.25
C GLU A 374 5.19 35.89 -15.49
N PHE A 375 5.66 36.33 -16.66
CA PHE A 375 5.64 35.58 -17.92
C PHE A 375 6.84 34.63 -18.03
#